data_f6ee38fee186afcd12e39a6e1fd6e058
#
_entry.id   f6ee38fee186afcd12e39a6e1fd6e058
#
_cell.length_a   1.000
_cell.length_b   1.000
_cell.length_c   1.000
_cell.angle_alpha   90.00
_cell.angle_beta   90.00
_cell.angle_gamma   90.00
#
_symmetry.space_group_name_H-M   'P 1'
#
loop_
_entity.id
_entity.type
_entity.pdbx_description
1 polymer ?
#
loop_
_entity_poly.entity_id
_entity_poly.type
_entity_poly.pdbx_seq_one_letter_code
_entity_poly.pdbx_strand_id
1 'polypeptide(L)'
;MTEQKQNVSLASLLTPSKTVAVDFPTLEGFTVELCYLAREELIKLRGRCVSQKLNKKSRAFEETLDEGKFLTEYCKAVIKGWKGLKYKYLEELLLVDISGLEPEDELAFSVENAETLMKNGADFDTWVTEVTGDLENFTKTK
;
A
#
# COMPACT_ATOMS: atom_id res chain seq x y z
N MET A 1 -27.07 5.61 -33.97
CA MET A 1 -26.84 6.21 -33.38
C MET A 1 -26.01 6.96 -33.42
N THR A 2 -25.86 7.55 -33.44
CA THR A 2 -25.05 8.22 -33.51
C THR A 2 -24.55 8.66 -32.64
N GLU A 3 -23.88 8.61 -32.33
CA GLU A 3 -23.39 9.00 -31.44
C GLU A 3 -22.90 10.12 -31.43
N GLN A 4 -23.09 10.76 -30.68
CA GLN A 4 -22.60 11.83 -30.31
C GLN A 4 -21.25 11.71 -30.00
N LYS A 5 -20.37 12.21 -30.67
CA LYS A 5 -19.03 12.24 -30.36
C LYS A 5 -18.79 13.33 -29.44
N GLN A 6 -18.47 13.02 -28.22
CA GLN A 6 -18.14 14.03 -27.25
C GLN A 6 -16.65 14.24 -27.25
N ASN A 7 -16.24 15.48 -27.20
CA ASN A 7 -14.83 15.80 -27.05
C ASN A 7 -14.48 15.79 -25.59
N VAL A 8 -14.22 14.61 -25.07
CA VAL A 8 -13.90 14.43 -23.65
C VAL A 8 -12.40 14.36 -23.47
N SER A 9 -11.88 15.14 -22.55
CA SER A 9 -10.48 15.06 -22.20
C SER A 9 -10.23 13.80 -21.38
N LEU A 10 -9.27 13.00 -21.79
CA LEU A 10 -8.90 11.82 -21.01
C LEU A 10 -8.50 12.22 -19.58
N ALA A 11 -7.82 13.36 -19.45
CA ALA A 11 -7.42 13.84 -18.13
C ALA A 11 -8.60 14.02 -17.20
N SER A 12 -9.76 14.42 -17.73
CA SER A 12 -10.95 14.64 -16.90
C SER A 12 -11.60 13.35 -16.45
N LEU A 13 -11.23 12.21 -17.04
CA LEU A 13 -11.77 10.91 -16.70
C LEU A 13 -10.90 10.16 -15.71
N LEU A 14 -9.67 10.62 -15.51
CA LEU A 14 -8.76 9.91 -14.63
C LEU A 14 -9.20 9.97 -13.18
N THR A 15 -9.07 8.84 -12.52
CA THR A 15 -9.32 8.74 -11.08
C THR A 15 -7.96 8.56 -10.42
N PRO A 16 -7.61 9.35 -9.42
CA PRO A 16 -6.27 9.27 -8.82
C PRO A 16 -6.02 7.98 -8.05
N SER A 17 -7.07 7.36 -7.54
CA SER A 17 -6.91 6.13 -6.78
C SER A 17 -8.22 5.36 -6.72
N LYS A 18 -8.14 4.10 -6.33
CA LYS A 18 -9.30 3.27 -6.10
C LYS A 18 -9.00 2.26 -5.00
N THR A 19 -9.91 2.13 -4.04
CA THR A 19 -9.74 1.22 -2.91
C THR A 19 -10.67 0.01 -3.06
N VAL A 20 -10.13 -1.17 -2.84
CA VAL A 20 -10.93 -2.41 -2.81
C VAL A 20 -10.50 -3.25 -1.62
N ALA A 21 -11.41 -4.11 -1.15
CA ALA A 21 -11.10 -5.06 -0.09
C ALA A 21 -10.58 -6.34 -0.74
N VAL A 22 -9.45 -6.83 -0.29
CA VAL A 22 -8.80 -8.01 -0.86
C VAL A 22 -8.48 -8.98 0.25
N ASP A 23 -8.84 -10.25 0.05
CA ASP A 23 -8.56 -11.29 1.04
C ASP A 23 -7.08 -11.66 0.99
N PHE A 24 -6.46 -11.79 2.16
CA PHE A 24 -5.11 -12.28 2.23
C PHE A 24 -5.12 -13.79 1.98
N PRO A 25 -4.30 -14.28 1.06
CA PRO A 25 -4.50 -15.64 0.52
C PRO A 25 -4.35 -16.80 1.49
N THR A 26 -3.57 -16.67 2.54
CA THR A 26 -3.29 -17.80 3.43
C THR A 26 -3.96 -17.71 4.79
N LEU A 27 -4.61 -16.58 5.08
CA LEU A 27 -5.22 -16.35 6.40
C LEU A 27 -6.71 -16.11 6.21
N GLU A 28 -7.48 -17.12 6.49
CA GLU A 28 -8.91 -17.08 6.28
C GLU A 28 -9.60 -15.98 7.08
N GLY A 29 -10.42 -15.20 6.41
CA GLY A 29 -11.16 -14.12 7.06
C GLY A 29 -10.39 -12.81 7.21
N PHE A 30 -9.10 -12.80 6.91
CA PHE A 30 -8.29 -11.59 6.97
C PHE A 30 -8.41 -10.84 5.64
N THR A 31 -9.05 -9.69 5.69
CA THR A 31 -9.30 -8.86 4.51
C THR A 31 -8.67 -7.50 4.71
N VAL A 32 -7.97 -7.00 3.70
CA VAL A 32 -7.27 -5.71 3.76
C VAL A 32 -7.87 -4.78 2.71
N GLU A 33 -8.15 -3.55 3.10
CA GLU A 33 -8.60 -2.52 2.16
C GLU A 33 -7.36 -1.89 1.54
N LEU A 34 -7.13 -2.20 0.27
CA LEU A 34 -5.96 -1.73 -0.46
C LEU A 34 -6.35 -0.70 -1.50
N CYS A 35 -5.49 0.29 -1.66
CA CYS A 35 -5.71 1.40 -2.59
C CYS A 35 -4.69 1.35 -3.71
N TYR A 36 -5.19 1.32 -4.94
CA TYR A 36 -4.34 1.45 -6.12
C TYR A 36 -4.13 2.93 -6.40
N LEU A 37 -2.89 3.33 -6.57
CA LEU A 37 -2.56 4.71 -6.90
C LEU A 37 -2.28 4.81 -8.39
N ALA A 38 -2.89 5.78 -9.05
CA ALA A 38 -2.59 6.05 -10.44
C ALA A 38 -1.11 6.43 -10.53
N ARG A 39 -0.51 6.16 -11.69
CA ARG A 39 0.92 6.36 -11.88
C ARG A 39 1.39 7.75 -11.44
N GLU A 40 0.62 8.77 -11.77
CA GLU A 40 0.99 10.14 -11.44
C GLU A 40 0.98 10.38 -9.93
N GLU A 41 0.03 9.76 -9.23
CA GLU A 41 -0.03 9.88 -7.78
C GLU A 41 1.16 9.20 -7.12
N LEU A 42 1.57 8.05 -7.66
CA LEU A 42 2.73 7.34 -7.14
C LEU A 42 4.00 8.15 -7.37
N ILE A 43 4.12 8.79 -8.53
CA ILE A 43 5.27 9.65 -8.83
C ILE A 43 5.34 10.81 -7.82
N LYS A 44 4.19 11.43 -7.53
CA LYS A 44 4.14 12.52 -6.56
C LYS A 44 4.56 12.05 -5.17
N LEU A 45 4.06 10.88 -4.78
CA LEU A 45 4.39 10.31 -3.49
C LEU A 45 5.89 10.06 -3.38
N ARG A 46 6.46 9.45 -4.41
CA ARG A 46 7.89 9.17 -4.45
C ARG A 46 8.71 10.45 -4.39
N GLY A 47 8.25 11.49 -5.11
CA GLY A 47 8.91 12.79 -5.13
C GLY A 47 8.99 13.47 -3.76
N ARG A 48 8.00 13.21 -2.91
CA ARG A 48 8.00 13.77 -1.56
C ARG A 48 9.03 13.09 -0.65
N CYS A 49 9.55 11.95 -1.08
CA CYS A 49 10.48 11.16 -0.28
C CYS A 49 11.91 11.25 -0.78
N VAL A 50 12.14 12.11 -1.78
CA VAL A 50 13.47 12.30 -2.35
C VAL A 50 14.12 13.53 -1.74
N SER A 51 15.40 13.43 -1.40
CA SER A 51 16.17 14.58 -0.94
C SER A 51 17.38 14.72 -1.84
N GLN A 52 17.94 15.92 -1.88
CA GLN A 52 19.14 16.20 -2.65
C GLN A 52 20.30 16.31 -1.72
N LYS A 53 21.38 15.64 -2.06
CA LYS A 53 22.62 15.72 -1.32
C LYS A 53 23.72 16.17 -2.25
N LEU A 54 24.60 17.02 -1.75
CA LEU A 54 25.76 17.45 -2.50
C LEU A 54 26.78 16.33 -2.50
N ASN A 55 27.14 15.88 -3.69
CA ASN A 55 28.21 14.91 -3.85
C ASN A 55 29.52 15.69 -3.90
N LYS A 56 30.35 15.53 -2.89
CA LYS A 56 31.58 16.28 -2.78
C LYS A 56 32.59 15.97 -3.89
N LYS A 57 32.54 14.78 -4.45
CA LYS A 57 33.44 14.37 -5.52
C LYS A 57 33.08 15.00 -6.84
N SER A 58 31.80 14.96 -7.19
CA SER A 58 31.33 15.50 -8.46
C SER A 58 30.91 16.95 -8.35
N ARG A 59 30.74 17.44 -7.13
CA ARG A 59 30.23 18.79 -6.84
C ARG A 59 28.85 19.03 -7.43
N ALA A 60 28.08 17.95 -7.59
CA ALA A 60 26.73 18.02 -8.09
C ALA A 60 25.77 17.54 -7.03
N PHE A 61 24.53 17.99 -7.11
CA PHE A 61 23.47 17.49 -6.23
C PHE A 61 22.97 16.16 -6.79
N GLU A 62 22.82 15.20 -5.91
CA GLU A 62 22.26 13.90 -6.27
C GLU A 62 20.97 13.69 -5.52
N GLU A 63 19.98 13.11 -6.22
CA GLU A 63 18.73 12.77 -5.61
C GLU A 63 18.86 11.42 -4.92
N THR A 64 18.43 11.37 -3.69
CA THR A 64 18.45 10.14 -2.90
C THR A 64 17.06 9.89 -2.35
N LEU A 65 16.54 8.69 -2.58
CA LEU A 65 15.25 8.29 -2.04
C LEU A 65 15.44 7.93 -0.57
N ASP A 66 14.64 8.54 0.29
CA ASP A 66 14.57 8.16 1.69
C ASP A 66 13.64 6.95 1.78
N GLU A 67 14.22 5.77 1.85
CA GLU A 67 13.44 4.52 1.80
C GLU A 67 12.52 4.35 2.99
N GLY A 68 12.95 4.79 4.17
CA GLY A 68 12.10 4.71 5.35
C GLY A 68 10.89 5.62 5.23
N LYS A 69 11.11 6.83 4.75
CA LYS A 69 10.01 7.78 4.54
C LYS A 69 9.09 7.28 3.44
N PHE A 70 9.66 6.72 2.36
CA PHE A 70 8.86 6.18 1.28
C PHE A 70 7.96 5.04 1.77
N LEU A 71 8.50 4.13 2.57
CA LEU A 71 7.73 3.03 3.10
C LEU A 71 6.56 3.53 3.95
N THR A 72 6.83 4.52 4.81
CA THR A 72 5.80 5.12 5.66
C THR A 72 4.69 5.76 4.82
N GLU A 73 5.08 6.58 3.84
CA GLU A 73 4.11 7.27 3.00
C GLU A 73 3.36 6.32 2.10
N TYR A 74 4.05 5.32 1.56
CA TYR A 74 3.43 4.31 0.71
C TYR A 74 2.41 3.50 1.51
N CYS A 75 2.78 3.08 2.70
CA CYS A 75 1.89 2.32 3.57
C CYS A 75 0.61 3.10 3.86
N LYS A 76 0.73 4.38 4.21
CA LYS A 76 -0.43 5.23 4.46
C LYS A 76 -1.31 5.37 3.22
N ALA A 77 -0.70 5.42 2.06
CA ALA A 77 -1.43 5.65 0.82
C ALA A 77 -2.15 4.40 0.33
N VAL A 78 -1.58 3.21 0.54
CA VAL A 78 -2.13 1.99 -0.05
C VAL A 78 -2.90 1.10 0.91
N ILE A 79 -2.67 1.19 2.22
CA ILE A 79 -3.43 0.39 3.19
C ILE A 79 -4.41 1.29 3.91
N LYS A 80 -5.70 1.05 3.68
CA LYS A 80 -6.74 1.93 4.24
C LYS A 80 -7.48 1.31 5.42
N GLY A 81 -7.35 0.01 5.60
CA GLY A 81 -7.98 -0.65 6.72
C GLY A 81 -7.82 -2.15 6.62
N TRP A 82 -8.20 -2.86 7.64
CA TRP A 82 -8.30 -4.32 7.59
C TRP A 82 -9.30 -4.82 8.62
N LYS A 83 -9.67 -6.09 8.48
CA LYS A 83 -10.48 -6.78 9.46
C LYS A 83 -10.11 -8.25 9.43
N GLY A 84 -10.37 -8.94 10.52
CA GLY A 84 -10.09 -10.36 10.60
C GLY A 84 -8.64 -10.72 10.84
N LEU A 85 -7.81 -9.75 11.26
CA LEU A 85 -6.43 -10.04 11.55
C LEU A 85 -6.33 -10.54 13.00
N LYS A 86 -6.48 -11.84 13.18
CA LYS A 86 -6.43 -12.44 14.50
C LYS A 86 -5.02 -12.45 15.04
N TYR A 87 -4.88 -12.37 16.36
CA TYR A 87 -3.55 -12.40 16.96
C TYR A 87 -2.76 -13.64 16.56
N LYS A 88 -3.42 -14.79 16.44
CA LYS A 88 -2.72 -16.00 16.01
C LYS A 88 -2.16 -15.89 14.59
N TYR A 89 -2.77 -15.07 13.74
CA TYR A 89 -2.26 -14.87 12.39
C TYR A 89 -0.96 -14.07 12.39
N LEU A 90 -0.75 -13.24 13.40
CA LEU A 90 0.46 -12.44 13.48
C LEU A 90 1.69 -13.33 13.59
N GLU A 91 1.55 -14.50 14.22
CA GLU A 91 2.66 -15.45 14.35
C GLU A 91 3.09 -16.01 13.00
N GLU A 92 2.23 -15.95 11.99
CA GLU A 92 2.57 -16.41 10.65
C GLU A 92 3.18 -15.31 9.80
N LEU A 93 3.02 -14.07 10.21
CA LEU A 93 3.51 -12.92 9.44
C LEU A 93 4.73 -12.27 10.06
N LEU A 94 4.85 -12.36 11.37
CA LEU A 94 5.87 -11.63 12.14
C LEU A 94 6.46 -12.50 13.22
N LEU A 95 7.63 -12.09 13.69
CA LEU A 95 8.20 -12.67 14.90
C LEU A 95 7.62 -11.89 16.07
N VAL A 96 6.60 -12.43 16.69
CA VAL A 96 5.87 -11.76 17.78
C VAL A 96 5.64 -12.70 18.95
N ASP A 97 5.38 -12.13 20.10
CA ASP A 97 5.00 -12.86 21.30
C ASP A 97 3.57 -12.45 21.64
N ILE A 98 2.63 -13.36 21.47
CA ILE A 98 1.23 -13.09 21.77
C ILE A 98 0.78 -13.71 23.09
N SER A 99 1.73 -14.12 23.95
CA SER A 99 1.38 -14.67 25.27
C SER A 99 0.55 -13.63 26.01
N GLY A 100 -0.51 -14.08 26.64
CA GLY A 100 -1.41 -13.18 27.35
C GLY A 100 -2.51 -12.58 26.49
N LEU A 101 -2.50 -12.83 25.19
CA LEU A 101 -3.56 -12.37 24.31
C LEU A 101 -4.41 -13.57 23.88
N GLU A 102 -5.67 -13.28 23.59
CA GLU A 102 -6.57 -14.31 23.10
C GLU A 102 -6.29 -14.53 21.62
N PRO A 103 -5.87 -15.74 21.20
CA PRO A 103 -5.48 -15.94 19.79
C PRO A 103 -6.56 -15.64 18.76
N GLU A 104 -7.83 -15.81 19.13
CA GLU A 104 -8.95 -15.57 18.21
C GLU A 104 -9.40 -14.10 18.16
N ASP A 105 -8.89 -13.28 19.07
CA ASP A 105 -9.20 -11.86 19.02
C ASP A 105 -8.39 -11.18 17.91
N GLU A 106 -8.86 -10.04 17.46
CA GLU A 106 -8.29 -9.36 16.31
C GLU A 106 -7.51 -8.13 16.69
N LEU A 107 -6.43 -7.90 15.96
CA LEU A 107 -5.68 -6.65 16.06
C LEU A 107 -6.41 -5.60 15.24
N ALA A 108 -6.77 -4.51 15.88
CA ALA A 108 -7.46 -3.41 15.20
C ALA A 108 -6.52 -2.72 14.23
N PHE A 109 -7.09 -2.22 13.14
CA PHE A 109 -6.32 -1.43 12.19
C PHE A 109 -5.94 -0.09 12.80
N SER A 110 -4.70 0.31 12.56
CA SER A 110 -4.26 1.67 12.75
C SER A 110 -3.13 1.91 11.76
N VAL A 111 -2.87 3.16 11.44
CA VAL A 111 -1.76 3.49 10.54
C VAL A 111 -0.45 2.98 11.11
N GLU A 112 -0.28 3.12 12.42
CA GLU A 112 0.92 2.66 13.09
C GLU A 112 1.09 1.14 13.00
N ASN A 113 0.00 0.40 13.24
CA ASN A 113 0.06 -1.06 13.13
C ASN A 113 0.33 -1.51 11.71
N ALA A 114 -0.25 -0.82 10.73
CA ALA A 114 -0.03 -1.16 9.32
C ALA A 114 1.44 -0.92 8.93
N GLU A 115 2.00 0.17 9.40
CA GLU A 115 3.39 0.49 9.11
C GLU A 115 4.33 -0.54 9.75
N THR A 116 4.04 -0.92 10.99
CA THR A 116 4.83 -1.94 11.70
C THR A 116 4.76 -3.28 10.95
N LEU A 117 3.58 -3.64 10.49
CA LEU A 117 3.39 -4.89 9.76
C LEU A 117 4.15 -4.87 8.44
N MET A 118 4.10 -3.76 7.71
CA MET A 118 4.83 -3.64 6.45
C MET A 118 6.34 -3.70 6.64
N LYS A 119 6.83 -3.06 7.69
CA LYS A 119 8.28 -3.01 7.95
C LYS A 119 8.84 -4.35 8.39
N ASN A 120 8.05 -5.15 9.07
CA ASN A 120 8.55 -6.38 9.68
C ASN A 120 8.03 -7.65 9.03
N GLY A 121 6.95 -7.59 8.28
CA GLY A 121 6.34 -8.75 7.64
C GLY A 121 6.68 -8.79 6.16
N ALA A 122 7.75 -9.49 5.78
CA ALA A 122 8.19 -9.54 4.40
C ALA A 122 7.13 -10.07 3.45
N ASP A 123 6.43 -11.13 3.86
CA ASP A 123 5.39 -11.72 3.03
C ASP A 123 4.20 -10.77 2.84
N PHE A 124 3.85 -10.06 3.90
CA PHE A 124 2.77 -9.10 3.84
C PHE A 124 3.14 -7.93 2.90
N ASP A 125 4.36 -7.42 3.05
CA ASP A 125 4.86 -6.34 2.21
C ASP A 125 4.87 -6.75 0.73
N THR A 126 5.38 -7.94 0.44
CA THR A 126 5.42 -8.45 -0.93
C THR A 126 4.01 -8.55 -1.50
N TRP A 127 3.09 -9.10 -0.73
CA TRP A 127 1.70 -9.26 -1.17
C TRP A 127 1.04 -7.90 -1.46
N VAL A 128 1.19 -6.96 -0.54
CA VAL A 128 0.61 -5.62 -0.72
C VAL A 128 1.18 -4.97 -1.98
N THR A 129 2.50 -5.05 -2.15
CA THR A 129 3.17 -4.44 -3.29
C THR A 129 2.70 -5.07 -4.61
N GLU A 130 2.57 -6.38 -4.63
CA GLU A 130 2.11 -7.08 -5.84
C GLU A 130 0.66 -6.76 -6.18
N VAL A 131 -0.20 -6.78 -5.17
CA VAL A 131 -1.61 -6.50 -5.40
C VAL A 131 -1.83 -5.06 -5.85
N THR A 132 -1.19 -4.11 -5.17
CA THR A 132 -1.36 -2.70 -5.49
C THR A 132 -0.63 -2.28 -6.75
N GLY A 133 0.27 -3.12 -7.24
CA GLY A 133 0.97 -2.86 -8.49
C GLY A 133 0.24 -3.37 -9.72
N ASP A 134 -0.87 -4.09 -9.55
CA ASP A 134 -1.60 -4.67 -10.66
C ASP A 134 -2.98 -4.01 -10.78
N LEU A 135 -3.14 -3.18 -11.79
CA LEU A 135 -4.37 -2.46 -12.04
C LEU A 135 -5.57 -3.39 -12.17
N GLU A 136 -5.36 -4.58 -12.67
CA GLU A 136 -6.43 -5.55 -12.90
C GLU A 136 -7.17 -5.88 -11.61
N ASN A 137 -6.49 -5.88 -10.48
CA ASN A 137 -7.12 -6.16 -9.19
C ASN A 137 -8.14 -5.10 -8.78
N PHE A 138 -8.10 -3.93 -9.42
CA PHE A 138 -8.92 -2.79 -9.05
C PHE A 138 -9.94 -2.39 -10.11
N THR A 139 -9.88 -3.02 -11.29
CA THR A 139 -10.77 -2.67 -12.39
C THR A 139 -11.82 -3.73 -12.69
N LYS A 140 -11.54 -4.98 -12.31
CA LYS A 140 -12.49 -6.04 -12.58
C LYS A 140 -13.62 -6.03 -11.58
N THR A 141 -14.83 -6.18 -12.10
CA THR A 141 -15.99 -6.28 -11.26
C THR A 141 -16.39 -7.75 -11.21
N LYS A 142 -16.78 -8.19 -10.07
CA LYS A 142 -17.21 -9.57 -9.94
C LYS A 142 -18.69 -9.66 -9.77
#